data_64c193d13ba3852b2b642633fdc23eed
#
_entry.id   64c193d13ba3852b2b642633fdc23eed
#
_cell.length_a   1.000
_cell.length_b   1.000
_cell.length_c   1.000
_cell.angle_alpha   90.00
_cell.angle_beta   90.00
_cell.angle_gamma   90.00
#
_symmetry.space_group_name_H-M   'P 1'
#
loop_
_entity.id
_entity.type
_entity.pdbx_description
1 polymer ?
#
loop_
_entity_poly.entity_id
_entity_poly.type
_entity_poly.pdbx_seq_one_letter_code
_entity_poly.pdbx_strand_id
1 'polypeptide(L)'
;IFTDLARSFRNNILDIDLRSGNFNYPKTAGWFTDQDFIPRKDTSCSIVVQGVKKGENPELSIIWTVLGYPPTSVAVPLWVKNNLPAMVSYEKEYDASPLSAASLKLAKEKVFHYNQGGGTSHYLHWENLYNLKGTGIMQRLMKVEEDMYQQVLPFMEASYRKGKVDQKELDMLYKGLEDFVKAQGLLK
;
A
#
# COMPACT_ATOMS: atom_id res chain seq x y z
N ILE A 1 -7.41 1.03 -8.31
CA ILE A 1 -7.37 -0.44 -8.26
C ILE A 1 -7.07 -0.92 -6.84
N PHE A 2 -5.96 -0.50 -6.19
CA PHE A 2 -5.63 -0.97 -4.83
C PHE A 2 -6.73 -0.63 -3.81
N THR A 3 -7.36 0.52 -3.92
CA THR A 3 -8.48 0.93 -3.06
C THR A 3 -9.67 0.00 -3.18
N ASP A 4 -9.93 -0.51 -4.37
CA ASP A 4 -11.13 -1.32 -4.66
C ASP A 4 -10.88 -2.82 -4.47
N LEU A 5 -9.62 -3.26 -4.45
CA LEU A 5 -9.23 -4.65 -4.25
C LEU A 5 -8.47 -4.84 -2.94
N ALA A 6 -7.16 -4.57 -2.92
CA ALA A 6 -6.29 -4.90 -1.80
C ALA A 6 -6.62 -4.16 -0.50
N ARG A 7 -7.32 -3.02 -0.58
CA ARG A 7 -7.79 -2.21 0.56
C ARG A 7 -9.31 -2.19 0.66
N SER A 8 -9.99 -3.15 0.04
CA SER A 8 -11.44 -3.24 0.08
C SER A 8 -11.91 -3.88 1.37
N PHE A 9 -12.61 -3.10 2.17
CA PHE A 9 -13.35 -3.56 3.34
C PHE A 9 -14.84 -3.68 3.01
N ARG A 10 -15.12 -4.29 1.86
CA ARG A 10 -16.46 -4.57 1.37
C ARG A 10 -16.68 -6.06 1.25
N ASN A 11 -17.82 -6.52 1.72
CA ASN A 11 -18.29 -7.89 1.53
C ASN A 11 -19.71 -7.86 0.96
N ASN A 12 -19.82 -8.18 -0.33
CA ASN A 12 -21.10 -8.14 -1.04
C ASN A 12 -22.06 -9.27 -0.61
N ILE A 13 -21.53 -10.38 -0.08
CA ILE A 13 -22.34 -11.51 0.39
C ILE A 13 -23.05 -11.13 1.68
N LEU A 14 -22.36 -10.42 2.56
CA LEU A 14 -22.89 -9.99 3.85
C LEU A 14 -23.52 -8.58 3.80
N ASP A 15 -23.50 -7.93 2.63
CA ASP A 15 -23.92 -6.54 2.42
C ASP A 15 -23.25 -5.55 3.39
N ILE A 16 -21.93 -5.73 3.58
CA ILE A 16 -21.11 -4.90 4.47
C ILE A 16 -20.17 -4.02 3.61
N ASP A 17 -20.15 -2.72 3.87
CA ASP A 17 -19.10 -1.81 3.42
C ASP A 17 -18.68 -0.91 4.60
N LEU A 18 -17.50 -1.19 5.17
CA LEU A 18 -17.02 -0.46 6.35
C LEU A 18 -16.71 1.02 6.07
N ARG A 19 -16.55 1.40 4.80
CA ARG A 19 -16.37 2.81 4.41
C ARG A 19 -17.69 3.58 4.40
N SER A 20 -18.82 2.88 4.40
CA SER A 20 -20.11 3.54 4.55
C SER A 20 -20.23 4.20 5.92
N GLY A 21 -20.90 5.34 6.02
CA GLY A 21 -21.07 6.09 7.27
C GLY A 21 -21.68 5.27 8.41
N ASN A 22 -22.37 4.16 8.11
CA ASN A 22 -23.08 3.34 9.09
C ASN A 22 -22.18 2.63 10.12
N PHE A 23 -20.92 2.38 9.77
CA PHE A 23 -19.96 1.68 10.61
C PHE A 23 -19.00 2.59 11.38
N ASN A 24 -19.13 3.91 11.21
CA ASN A 24 -18.30 4.93 11.86
C ASN A 24 -19.04 5.60 13.05
N TYR A 25 -20.14 5.04 13.50
CA TYR A 25 -20.90 5.58 14.62
C TYR A 25 -20.43 5.00 15.97
N PRO A 26 -20.58 5.77 17.08
CA PRO A 26 -20.21 5.32 18.43
C PRO A 26 -20.91 4.05 18.91
N LYS A 27 -21.96 3.62 18.21
CA LYS A 27 -22.74 2.41 18.55
C LYS A 27 -22.03 1.10 18.25
N THR A 28 -21.01 1.09 17.40
CA THR A 28 -20.18 -0.07 17.14
C THR A 28 -18.96 -0.01 18.04
N ALA A 29 -18.46 -1.18 18.46
CA ALA A 29 -17.21 -1.25 19.21
C ALA A 29 -15.98 -0.78 18.39
N GLY A 30 -16.17 -0.46 17.11
CA GLY A 30 -15.09 -0.09 16.18
C GLY A 30 -14.19 -1.25 15.76
N TRP A 31 -14.48 -2.45 16.24
CA TRP A 31 -13.72 -3.67 15.98
C TRP A 31 -14.48 -4.59 15.03
N PHE A 32 -13.80 -5.07 13.99
CA PHE A 32 -14.33 -5.97 12.98
C PHE A 32 -13.37 -7.13 12.76
N THR A 33 -13.90 -8.30 12.40
CA THR A 33 -13.06 -9.40 11.96
C THR A 33 -12.49 -9.13 10.56
N ASP A 34 -11.22 -9.41 10.35
CA ASP A 34 -10.57 -9.26 9.04
C ASP A 34 -10.95 -10.40 8.08
N GLN A 35 -11.47 -11.50 8.59
CA GLN A 35 -11.77 -12.70 7.80
C GLN A 35 -12.88 -12.51 6.77
N ASP A 36 -13.72 -11.50 6.97
CA ASP A 36 -14.82 -11.16 6.06
C ASP A 36 -14.40 -10.28 4.89
N PHE A 37 -13.13 -9.84 4.84
CA PHE A 37 -12.60 -8.90 3.85
C PHE A 37 -11.38 -9.45 3.11
N ILE A 38 -11.01 -8.78 2.00
CA ILE A 38 -9.82 -9.13 1.22
C ILE A 38 -8.52 -8.88 2.02
N PRO A 39 -8.33 -7.69 2.63
CA PRO A 39 -7.11 -7.41 3.39
C PRO A 39 -7.18 -8.05 4.78
N ARG A 40 -6.71 -9.27 4.90
CA ARG A 40 -6.57 -10.00 6.16
C ARG A 40 -5.24 -9.67 6.83
N LYS A 41 -5.12 -9.92 8.13
CA LYS A 41 -3.89 -9.65 8.91
C LYS A 41 -2.65 -10.33 8.32
N ASP A 42 -2.84 -11.48 7.66
CA ASP A 42 -1.78 -12.27 7.06
C ASP A 42 -1.50 -11.90 5.59
N THR A 43 -2.23 -10.91 5.04
CA THR A 43 -1.95 -10.36 3.72
C THR A 43 -0.65 -9.57 3.78
N SER A 44 0.39 -10.09 3.13
CA SER A 44 1.76 -9.57 3.20
C SER A 44 2.18 -8.75 1.98
N CYS A 45 1.42 -8.80 0.90
CA CYS A 45 1.64 -7.97 -0.30
C CYS A 45 0.40 -7.91 -1.20
N SER A 46 0.41 -6.93 -2.09
CA SER A 46 -0.51 -6.86 -3.23
C SER A 46 0.23 -6.32 -4.44
N ILE A 47 -0.03 -6.89 -5.61
CA ILE A 47 0.66 -6.54 -6.85
C ILE A 47 -0.38 -6.29 -7.95
N VAL A 48 -0.15 -5.21 -8.71
CA VAL A 48 -0.88 -4.91 -9.95
C VAL A 48 0.13 -4.75 -11.08
N VAL A 49 -0.04 -5.53 -12.14
CA VAL A 49 0.83 -5.45 -13.32
C VAL A 49 0.14 -4.59 -14.38
N GLN A 50 0.79 -3.53 -14.77
CA GLN A 50 0.45 -2.69 -15.89
C GLN A 50 1.31 -3.10 -17.09
N GLY A 51 0.77 -3.92 -17.96
CA GLY A 51 1.44 -4.36 -19.19
C GLY A 51 1.43 -3.28 -20.27
N VAL A 52 2.10 -3.58 -21.37
CA VAL A 52 2.17 -2.75 -22.58
C VAL A 52 1.29 -3.33 -23.69
N LYS A 53 0.97 -2.53 -24.71
CA LYS A 53 0.24 -2.97 -25.89
C LYS A 53 1.14 -3.82 -26.80
N LYS A 54 0.52 -4.61 -27.67
CA LYS A 54 1.23 -5.40 -28.67
C LYS A 54 2.11 -4.47 -29.56
N GLY A 55 3.40 -4.78 -29.60
CA GLY A 55 4.37 -4.02 -30.40
C GLY A 55 5.08 -2.90 -29.62
N GLU A 56 4.67 -2.59 -28.40
CA GLU A 56 5.43 -1.67 -27.52
C GLU A 56 6.57 -2.41 -26.81
N ASN A 57 7.56 -1.65 -26.36
CA ASN A 57 8.71 -2.19 -25.63
C ASN A 57 8.27 -2.76 -24.27
N PRO A 58 8.51 -4.05 -23.96
CA PRO A 58 8.16 -4.66 -22.67
C PRO A 58 8.78 -3.98 -21.45
N GLU A 59 9.91 -3.27 -21.60
CA GLU A 59 10.52 -2.49 -20.51
C GLU A 59 9.61 -1.40 -19.95
N LEU A 60 8.60 -0.97 -20.69
CA LEU A 60 7.62 0.04 -20.26
C LEU A 60 6.57 -0.55 -19.31
N SER A 61 6.53 -1.88 -19.13
CA SER A 61 5.64 -2.51 -18.15
C SER A 61 6.01 -2.12 -16.73
N ILE A 62 5.01 -1.93 -15.89
CA ILE A 62 5.16 -1.50 -14.50
C ILE A 62 4.52 -2.52 -13.59
N ILE A 63 5.21 -2.86 -12.51
CA ILE A 63 4.67 -3.66 -11.40
C ILE A 63 4.43 -2.70 -10.23
N TRP A 64 3.17 -2.38 -9.97
CA TRP A 64 2.78 -1.64 -8.79
C TRP A 64 2.72 -2.59 -7.60
N THR A 65 3.56 -2.37 -6.60
CA THR A 65 3.75 -3.29 -5.48
C THR A 65 3.43 -2.59 -4.16
N VAL A 66 2.57 -3.22 -3.36
CA VAL A 66 2.33 -2.86 -1.96
C VAL A 66 2.93 -3.97 -1.11
N LEU A 67 3.93 -3.66 -0.29
CA LEU A 67 4.58 -4.61 0.61
C LEU A 67 4.10 -4.42 2.05
N GLY A 68 3.93 -5.52 2.78
CA GLY A 68 3.33 -5.55 4.10
C GLY A 68 1.79 -5.59 4.02
N TYR A 69 1.11 -5.21 5.09
CA TYR A 69 -0.34 -5.16 5.15
C TYR A 69 -0.87 -4.00 4.29
N PRO A 70 -1.62 -4.24 3.21
CA PRO A 70 -1.95 -3.21 2.23
C PRO A 70 -2.62 -1.95 2.78
N PRO A 71 -3.51 -2.01 3.78
CA PRO A 71 -4.10 -0.81 4.38
C PRO A 71 -3.13 0.07 5.17
N THR A 72 -1.93 -0.43 5.50
CA THR A 72 -0.88 0.32 6.24
C THR A 72 0.40 0.51 5.43
N SER A 73 0.33 0.39 4.12
CA SER A 73 1.45 0.54 3.19
C SER A 73 1.08 1.43 2.01
N VAL A 74 2.04 1.72 1.15
CA VAL A 74 1.88 2.48 -0.09
C VAL A 74 2.29 1.66 -1.30
N ALA A 75 1.70 1.95 -2.46
CA ALA A 75 2.07 1.33 -3.72
C ALA A 75 3.32 1.98 -4.31
N VAL A 76 4.32 1.15 -4.63
CA VAL A 76 5.58 1.55 -5.25
C VAL A 76 5.63 0.99 -6.67
N PRO A 77 5.88 1.84 -7.70
CA PRO A 77 6.04 1.37 -9.07
C PRO A 77 7.43 0.79 -9.28
N LEU A 78 7.49 -0.39 -9.90
CA LEU A 78 8.74 -1.07 -10.25
C LEU A 78 8.76 -1.36 -11.74
N TRP A 79 9.87 -1.04 -12.39
CA TRP A 79 10.13 -1.40 -13.78
C TRP A 79 11.07 -2.60 -13.87
N VAL A 80 11.01 -3.34 -14.97
CA VAL A 80 11.90 -4.48 -15.23
C VAL A 80 13.29 -3.93 -15.61
N LYS A 81 14.03 -3.49 -14.60
CA LYS A 81 15.40 -2.98 -14.68
C LYS A 81 16.23 -3.55 -13.51
N ASN A 82 17.55 -3.35 -13.57
CA ASN A 82 18.51 -3.99 -12.65
C ASN A 82 18.43 -3.51 -11.20
N ASN A 83 17.94 -2.29 -10.95
CA ASN A 83 17.91 -1.71 -9.61
C ASN A 83 16.49 -1.63 -9.09
N LEU A 84 16.31 -2.04 -7.84
CA LEU A 84 15.11 -1.81 -7.06
C LEU A 84 15.36 -0.68 -6.07
N PRO A 85 14.34 0.14 -5.74
CA PRO A 85 14.47 1.12 -4.66
C PRO A 85 14.74 0.41 -3.32
N ALA A 86 15.60 1.01 -2.48
CA ALA A 86 16.00 0.39 -1.21
C ALA A 86 14.79 0.11 -0.31
N MET A 87 13.77 0.97 -0.34
CA MET A 87 12.55 0.79 0.47
C MET A 87 11.79 -0.53 0.20
N VAL A 88 11.97 -1.16 -0.97
CA VAL A 88 11.35 -2.47 -1.30
C VAL A 88 12.36 -3.61 -1.36
N SER A 89 13.66 -3.32 -1.28
CA SER A 89 14.72 -4.32 -1.27
C SER A 89 14.85 -4.96 0.11
N TYR A 90 15.27 -6.23 0.14
CA TYR A 90 15.50 -6.92 1.40
C TYR A 90 16.66 -6.26 2.18
N GLU A 91 16.43 -6.01 3.45
CA GLU A 91 17.45 -5.55 4.39
C GLU A 91 17.54 -6.51 5.59
N LYS A 92 18.76 -6.92 5.92
CA LYS A 92 19.02 -7.88 7.00
C LYS A 92 18.58 -7.34 8.37
N GLU A 93 18.67 -6.05 8.61
CA GLU A 93 18.25 -5.42 9.87
C GLU A 93 16.78 -5.68 10.18
N TYR A 94 15.93 -5.67 9.14
CA TYR A 94 14.48 -5.86 9.29
C TYR A 94 14.04 -7.31 9.04
N ASP A 95 14.91 -8.17 8.51
CA ASP A 95 14.55 -9.48 7.93
C ASP A 95 13.40 -9.37 6.90
N ALA A 96 13.32 -8.24 6.23
CA ALA A 96 12.28 -7.84 5.27
C ALA A 96 12.74 -6.61 4.49
N SER A 97 11.89 -6.07 3.61
CA SER A 97 12.10 -4.72 3.11
C SER A 97 11.70 -3.66 4.14
N PRO A 98 12.33 -2.48 4.14
CA PRO A 98 11.97 -1.39 5.06
C PRO A 98 10.48 -1.05 5.03
N LEU A 99 9.89 -0.98 3.83
CA LEU A 99 8.47 -0.68 3.66
C LEU A 99 7.57 -1.78 4.25
N SER A 100 7.91 -3.06 4.05
CA SER A 100 7.17 -4.17 4.64
C SER A 100 7.25 -4.14 6.16
N ALA A 101 8.45 -3.96 6.72
CA ALA A 101 8.67 -3.88 8.16
C ALA A 101 7.88 -2.73 8.81
N ALA A 102 7.92 -1.54 8.20
CA ALA A 102 7.18 -0.37 8.68
C ALA A 102 5.66 -0.60 8.63
N SER A 103 5.16 -1.15 7.52
CA SER A 103 3.74 -1.49 7.35
C SER A 103 3.26 -2.49 8.40
N LEU A 104 3.99 -3.59 8.58
CA LEU A 104 3.64 -4.63 9.56
C LEU A 104 3.70 -4.10 10.99
N LYS A 105 4.69 -3.27 11.32
CA LYS A 105 4.78 -2.61 12.62
C LYS A 105 3.54 -1.75 12.87
N LEU A 106 3.17 -0.91 11.90
CA LEU A 106 2.01 -0.03 12.01
C LEU A 106 0.70 -0.84 12.15
N ALA A 107 0.56 -1.93 11.39
CA ALA A 107 -0.58 -2.83 11.51
C ALA A 107 -0.67 -3.47 12.91
N LYS A 108 0.45 -3.97 13.44
CA LYS A 108 0.53 -4.58 14.77
C LYS A 108 0.22 -3.60 15.90
N GLU A 109 0.75 -2.39 15.81
CA GLU A 109 0.63 -1.41 16.89
C GLU A 109 -0.71 -0.66 16.90
N LYS A 110 -1.34 -0.48 15.73
CA LYS A 110 -2.47 0.43 15.58
C LYS A 110 -3.75 -0.19 15.05
N VAL A 111 -3.65 -1.33 14.36
CA VAL A 111 -4.80 -1.91 13.66
C VAL A 111 -5.28 -3.19 14.33
N PHE A 112 -4.38 -4.13 14.58
CA PHE A 112 -4.76 -5.44 15.09
C PHE A 112 -4.52 -5.60 16.59
N HIS A 113 -5.33 -6.45 17.18
CA HIS A 113 -5.31 -6.71 18.64
C HIS A 113 -4.48 -7.95 18.97
N TYR A 114 -3.17 -7.88 18.75
CA TYR A 114 -2.29 -9.05 18.81
C TYR A 114 -2.14 -9.72 20.19
N ASN A 115 -2.43 -9.03 21.28
CA ASN A 115 -2.00 -9.46 22.63
C ASN A 115 -3.14 -9.94 23.55
N GLN A 116 -4.34 -10.18 23.06
CA GLN A 116 -5.47 -10.49 23.94
C GLN A 116 -5.93 -11.96 23.92
N GLY A 117 -5.21 -12.86 23.25
CA GLY A 117 -5.53 -14.30 23.23
C GLY A 117 -6.85 -14.66 22.55
N GLY A 118 -7.14 -15.95 22.46
CA GLY A 118 -8.50 -16.42 22.11
C GLY A 118 -9.04 -16.03 20.73
N GLY A 119 -8.19 -15.89 19.70
CA GLY A 119 -8.64 -15.54 18.35
C GLY A 119 -8.83 -14.04 18.08
N THR A 120 -8.59 -13.20 19.07
CA THR A 120 -8.71 -11.72 18.93
C THR A 120 -7.72 -11.10 17.97
N SER A 121 -6.67 -11.82 17.57
CA SER A 121 -5.68 -11.37 16.58
C SER A 121 -6.27 -11.09 15.20
N HIS A 122 -7.47 -11.58 14.89
CA HIS A 122 -8.21 -11.32 13.66
C HIS A 122 -9.15 -10.11 13.74
N TYR A 123 -9.19 -9.44 14.87
CA TYR A 123 -9.98 -8.22 15.00
C TYR A 123 -9.14 -6.98 14.65
N LEU A 124 -9.66 -6.17 13.76
CA LEU A 124 -9.08 -4.89 13.35
C LEU A 124 -9.87 -3.72 13.93
N HIS A 125 -9.16 -2.67 14.32
CA HIS A 125 -9.75 -1.42 14.76
C HIS A 125 -10.00 -0.51 13.57
N TRP A 126 -11.26 -0.47 13.11
CA TRP A 126 -11.62 0.23 11.87
C TRP A 126 -11.34 1.74 11.91
N GLU A 127 -11.70 2.41 13.01
CA GLU A 127 -11.52 3.86 13.13
C GLU A 127 -10.06 4.31 13.02
N ASN A 128 -9.10 3.44 13.38
CA ASN A 128 -7.67 3.72 13.19
C ASN A 128 -7.25 3.65 11.73
N LEU A 129 -7.93 2.85 10.92
CA LEU A 129 -7.69 2.76 9.48
C LEU A 129 -8.44 3.83 8.70
N TYR A 130 -9.71 4.01 9.01
CA TYR A 130 -10.61 4.89 8.27
C TYR A 130 -11.64 5.51 9.22
N ASN A 131 -11.79 6.83 9.18
CA ASN A 131 -12.74 7.53 10.03
C ASN A 131 -13.33 8.77 9.32
N LEU A 132 -14.42 9.32 9.88
CA LEU A 132 -15.11 10.47 9.31
C LEU A 132 -14.27 11.76 9.33
N LYS A 133 -13.25 11.85 10.18
CA LYS A 133 -12.35 13.01 10.27
C LYS A 133 -11.27 13.00 9.19
N GLY A 134 -11.14 11.92 8.42
CA GLY A 134 -10.11 11.78 7.40
C GLY A 134 -8.68 11.53 7.95
N THR A 135 -8.57 11.18 9.23
CA THR A 135 -7.28 11.01 9.94
C THR A 135 -6.84 9.57 10.07
N GLY A 136 -7.60 8.62 9.54
CA GLY A 136 -7.26 7.20 9.55
C GLY A 136 -5.95 6.91 8.80
N ILE A 137 -5.27 5.86 9.23
CA ILE A 137 -3.97 5.46 8.66
C ILE A 137 -4.10 5.25 7.15
N MET A 138 -5.08 4.45 6.71
CA MET A 138 -5.31 4.18 5.29
C MET A 138 -5.60 5.46 4.51
N GLN A 139 -6.41 6.38 5.06
CA GLN A 139 -6.74 7.65 4.41
C GLN A 139 -5.49 8.53 4.20
N ARG A 140 -4.62 8.62 5.21
CA ARG A 140 -3.36 9.36 5.10
C ARG A 140 -2.41 8.73 4.09
N LEU A 141 -2.28 7.41 4.11
CA LEU A 141 -1.40 6.68 3.19
C LEU A 141 -1.90 6.73 1.75
N MET A 142 -3.21 6.71 1.52
CA MET A 142 -3.78 6.90 0.19
C MET A 142 -3.44 8.29 -0.38
N LYS A 143 -3.40 9.32 0.47
CA LYS A 143 -2.97 10.65 0.03
C LYS A 143 -1.47 10.67 -0.31
N VAL A 144 -0.63 10.06 0.53
CA VAL A 144 0.81 9.91 0.22
C VAL A 144 1.02 9.17 -1.10
N GLU A 145 0.26 8.11 -1.35
CA GLU A 145 0.31 7.34 -2.59
C GLU A 145 -0.12 8.17 -3.80
N GLU A 146 -1.14 9.00 -3.67
CA GLU A 146 -1.55 9.93 -4.72
C GLU A 146 -0.44 10.94 -5.03
N ASP A 147 0.17 11.52 -4.01
CA ASP A 147 1.28 12.46 -4.17
C ASP A 147 2.52 11.78 -4.81
N MET A 148 2.78 10.49 -4.49
CA MET A 148 3.80 9.68 -5.16
C MET A 148 3.45 9.46 -6.64
N TYR A 149 2.19 9.14 -6.94
CA TYR A 149 1.74 8.93 -8.32
C TYR A 149 1.96 10.18 -9.18
N GLN A 150 1.68 11.37 -8.64
CA GLN A 150 1.93 12.63 -9.35
C GLN A 150 3.41 12.85 -9.66
N GLN A 151 4.34 12.34 -8.85
CA GLN A 151 5.78 12.39 -9.12
C GLN A 151 6.19 11.35 -10.18
N VAL A 152 5.53 10.22 -10.22
CA VAL A 152 5.80 9.11 -11.16
C VAL A 152 5.28 9.40 -12.57
N LEU A 153 4.14 10.06 -12.68
CA LEU A 153 3.43 10.29 -13.94
C LEU A 153 4.28 10.95 -15.04
N PRO A 154 5.05 12.02 -14.78
CA PRO A 154 5.91 12.64 -15.80
C PRO A 154 6.98 11.68 -16.35
N PHE A 155 7.56 10.84 -15.48
CA PHE A 155 8.55 9.84 -15.90
C PHE A 155 7.91 8.76 -16.78
N MET A 156 6.73 8.28 -16.39
CA MET A 156 5.98 7.32 -17.20
C MET A 156 5.71 7.87 -18.61
N GLU A 157 5.15 9.08 -18.70
CA GLU A 157 4.85 9.73 -19.98
C GLU A 157 6.10 9.95 -20.85
N ALA A 158 7.22 10.37 -20.22
CA ALA A 158 8.49 10.54 -20.92
C ALA A 158 9.03 9.20 -21.44
N SER A 159 8.96 8.14 -20.64
CA SER A 159 9.38 6.79 -21.03
C SER A 159 8.55 6.23 -22.18
N TYR A 160 7.23 6.40 -22.13
CA TYR A 160 6.34 6.01 -23.24
C TYR A 160 6.66 6.77 -24.52
N ARG A 161 6.88 8.08 -24.47
CA ARG A 161 7.28 8.88 -25.65
C ARG A 161 8.62 8.46 -26.22
N LYS A 162 9.60 8.09 -25.36
CA LYS A 162 10.92 7.60 -25.76
C LYS A 162 10.90 6.13 -26.24
N GLY A 163 9.83 5.39 -25.95
CA GLY A 163 9.73 3.95 -26.20
C GLY A 163 10.71 3.10 -25.36
N LYS A 164 11.28 3.65 -24.29
CA LYS A 164 12.24 2.96 -23.42
C LYS A 164 12.30 3.62 -22.03
N VAL A 165 12.79 2.86 -21.06
CA VAL A 165 13.07 3.35 -19.71
C VAL A 165 14.55 3.72 -19.59
N ASP A 166 14.84 4.98 -19.26
CA ASP A 166 16.20 5.42 -18.97
C ASP A 166 16.57 5.06 -17.53
N GLN A 167 17.71 4.35 -17.37
CA GLN A 167 18.14 3.85 -16.07
C GLN A 167 18.49 4.97 -15.09
N LYS A 168 19.18 6.03 -15.56
CA LYS A 168 19.59 7.14 -14.69
C LYS A 168 18.39 7.96 -14.21
N GLU A 169 17.44 8.20 -15.11
CA GLU A 169 16.20 8.90 -14.76
C GLU A 169 15.36 8.06 -13.78
N LEU A 170 15.34 6.72 -13.94
CA LEU A 170 14.66 5.81 -13.03
C LEU A 170 15.31 5.79 -11.63
N ASP A 171 16.66 5.76 -11.57
CA ASP A 171 17.39 5.78 -10.29
C ASP A 171 17.12 7.10 -9.53
N MET A 172 17.05 8.23 -10.25
CA MET A 172 16.69 9.51 -9.66
C MET A 172 15.24 9.53 -9.15
N LEU A 173 14.30 8.96 -9.92
CA LEU A 173 12.91 8.82 -9.49
C LEU A 173 12.82 7.99 -8.22
N TYR A 174 13.45 6.82 -8.18
CA TYR A 174 13.42 5.94 -7.01
C TYR A 174 13.97 6.62 -5.75
N LYS A 175 15.10 7.33 -5.89
CA LYS A 175 15.65 8.11 -4.79
C LYS A 175 14.69 9.20 -4.32
N GLY A 176 14.07 9.92 -5.23
CA GLY A 176 13.07 10.95 -4.92
C GLY A 176 11.86 10.39 -4.17
N LEU A 177 11.35 9.23 -4.60
CA LEU A 177 10.24 8.55 -3.92
C LEU A 177 10.63 8.07 -2.51
N GLU A 178 11.85 7.54 -2.34
CA GLU A 178 12.35 7.13 -1.02
C GLU A 178 12.46 8.32 -0.07
N ASP A 179 13.06 9.41 -0.51
CA ASP A 179 13.20 10.63 0.28
C ASP A 179 11.83 11.20 0.65
N PHE A 180 10.88 11.16 -0.29
CA PHE A 180 9.51 11.59 -0.04
C PHE A 180 8.83 10.70 1.01
N VAL A 181 8.88 9.37 0.89
CA VAL A 181 8.27 8.41 1.83
C VAL A 181 8.89 8.52 3.23
N LYS A 182 10.22 8.75 3.32
CA LYS A 182 10.90 9.05 4.59
C LYS A 182 10.39 10.36 5.20
N ALA A 183 10.25 11.40 4.41
CA ALA A 183 9.71 12.70 4.88
C ALA A 183 8.26 12.59 5.41
N GLN A 184 7.48 11.60 4.94
CA GLN A 184 6.15 11.30 5.48
C GLN A 184 6.19 10.46 6.77
N GLY A 185 7.38 10.09 7.27
CA GLY A 185 7.55 9.30 8.49
C GLY A 185 7.15 7.83 8.36
N LEU A 186 7.06 7.31 7.13
CA LEU A 186 6.75 5.90 6.85
C LEU A 186 7.99 5.00 6.92
N LEU A 187 9.16 5.56 6.70
CA LEU A 187 10.45 4.90 6.80
C LEU A 187 11.33 5.66 7.80
N LYS A 188 12.27 4.96 8.42
CA LYS A 188 13.30 5.57 9.28
C LYS A 188 14.49 6.07 8.46
#